data_23104fdc85004209d0759a2aa1e2f743
#
_entry.id   23104fdc85004209d0759a2aa1e2f743
#
_cell.length_a   1.000
_cell.length_b   1.000
_cell.length_c   1.000
_cell.angle_alpha   90.00
_cell.angle_beta   90.00
_cell.angle_gamma   90.00
#
_symmetry.space_group_name_H-M   'P 1'
#
loop_
_entity.id
_entity.type
_entity.pdbx_description
1 polymer ?
#
loop_
_entity_poly.entity_id
_entity_poly.type
_entity_poly.pdbx_seq_one_letter_code
_entity_poly.pdbx_strand_id
1 'polypeptide(L)'
;MGFLKDVSRLVASENLPVTWTSPLGLPIFMSCYKKESKRVKTQMGDSIVKLSITSETSDIDTRKVNQSVCPNFIHSLDASCLQLAVVKAYALGVDNFSLIHDSFGTLAPDSKNMAKALREAFCEIYEKDVLANWAIEMKQMLSVKNQKKFPQIPAKGNLDLSKIKQSTFFCI
;
A
#
# COMPACT_ATOMS: atom_id res chain seq x y z
N MET A 1 -13.24 1.71 3.87
CA MET A 1 -12.83 2.63 2.77
C MET A 1 -12.97 4.11 3.15
N GLY A 2 -14.06 4.54 3.83
CA GLY A 2 -14.23 5.94 4.27
C GLY A 2 -13.12 6.43 5.20
N PHE A 3 -12.79 5.65 6.23
CA PHE A 3 -11.78 5.99 7.23
C PHE A 3 -10.41 6.39 6.61
N LEU A 4 -9.84 5.55 5.72
CA LEU A 4 -8.56 5.85 5.06
C LEU A 4 -8.62 7.17 4.28
N LYS A 5 -9.71 7.42 3.57
CA LYS A 5 -9.93 8.65 2.80
C LYS A 5 -10.06 9.89 3.70
N ASP A 6 -10.75 9.77 4.82
CA ASP A 6 -10.95 10.89 5.74
C ASP A 6 -9.65 11.27 6.44
N VAL A 7 -8.88 10.29 6.89
CA VAL A 7 -7.54 10.52 7.46
C VAL A 7 -6.60 11.12 6.42
N SER A 8 -6.56 10.59 5.20
CA SER A 8 -5.68 11.10 4.15
C SER A 8 -6.02 12.54 3.74
N ARG A 9 -7.29 12.93 3.79
CA ARG A 9 -7.69 14.34 3.59
C ARG A 9 -7.14 15.26 4.69
N LEU A 10 -7.15 14.81 5.95
CA LEU A 10 -6.57 15.59 7.05
C LEU A 10 -5.07 15.79 6.86
N VAL A 11 -4.33 14.75 6.52
CA VAL A 11 -2.89 14.83 6.26
C VAL A 11 -2.59 15.75 5.06
N ALA A 12 -3.30 15.54 3.94
CA ALA A 12 -3.13 16.37 2.75
C ALA A 12 -3.56 17.84 2.96
N SER A 13 -4.47 18.12 3.89
CA SER A 13 -4.87 19.50 4.24
C SER A 13 -3.74 20.29 4.92
N GLU A 14 -2.76 19.62 5.49
CA GLU A 14 -1.54 20.22 6.05
C GLU A 14 -0.38 20.24 5.03
N ASN A 15 -0.68 19.96 3.77
CA ASN A 15 0.30 19.85 2.68
C ASN A 15 1.39 18.80 2.96
N LEU A 16 1.04 17.72 3.68
CA LEU A 16 1.94 16.62 3.99
C LEU A 16 1.67 15.42 3.07
N PRO A 17 2.71 14.73 2.58
CA PRO A 17 2.54 13.48 1.86
C PRO A 17 2.05 12.39 2.82
N VAL A 18 1.19 11.50 2.34
CA VAL A 18 0.76 10.33 3.12
C VAL A 18 1.86 9.27 3.06
N THR A 19 2.41 8.92 4.21
CA THR A 19 3.51 7.93 4.32
C THR A 19 3.19 6.94 5.42
N TRP A 20 3.54 5.68 5.25
CA TRP A 20 3.37 4.66 6.29
C TRP A 20 4.42 3.57 6.18
N THR A 21 4.52 2.78 7.23
CA THR A 21 5.40 1.62 7.27
C THR A 21 4.58 0.35 7.00
N SER A 22 5.03 -0.47 6.04
CA SER A 22 4.41 -1.76 5.75
C SER A 22 4.60 -2.73 6.94
N PRO A 23 3.80 -3.81 7.05
CA PRO A 23 3.96 -4.81 8.11
C PRO A 23 5.35 -5.44 8.20
N LEU A 24 6.13 -5.39 7.12
CA LEU A 24 7.51 -5.89 7.05
C LEU A 24 8.57 -4.81 7.24
N GLY A 25 8.17 -3.57 7.58
CA GLY A 25 9.10 -2.49 7.88
C GLY A 25 9.52 -1.65 6.66
N LEU A 26 8.94 -1.87 5.47
CA LEU A 26 9.23 -1.06 4.30
C LEU A 26 8.50 0.29 4.39
N PRO A 27 9.19 1.44 4.34
CA PRO A 27 8.55 2.74 4.29
C PRO A 27 7.92 2.98 2.92
N ILE A 28 6.68 3.43 2.91
CA ILE A 28 5.90 3.71 1.70
C ILE A 28 5.58 5.19 1.67
N PHE A 29 5.88 5.84 0.54
CA PHE A 29 5.65 7.24 0.31
C PHE A 29 4.63 7.44 -0.82
N MET A 30 3.54 8.10 -0.49
CA MET A 30 2.52 8.44 -1.47
C MET A 30 2.56 9.95 -1.75
N SER A 31 3.53 10.36 -2.57
CA SER A 31 3.72 11.75 -2.98
C SER A 31 2.88 12.06 -4.22
N CYS A 32 1.71 12.64 -4.01
CA CYS A 32 0.84 13.09 -5.09
C CYS A 32 0.87 14.61 -5.14
N TYR A 33 1.83 15.17 -5.84
CA TYR A 33 1.93 16.61 -6.04
C TYR A 33 1.05 17.11 -7.19
N LYS A 34 0.59 18.35 -7.10
CA LYS A 34 -0.05 19.05 -8.19
C LYS A 34 0.95 19.25 -9.34
N LYS A 35 0.45 19.20 -10.56
CA LYS A 35 1.27 19.39 -11.75
C LYS A 35 0.89 20.70 -12.44
N GLU A 36 1.91 21.48 -12.80
CA GLU A 36 1.77 22.68 -13.62
C GLU A 36 2.34 22.42 -15.01
N SER A 37 1.64 22.91 -16.02
CA SER A 37 2.07 22.77 -17.41
C SER A 37 2.37 24.13 -17.99
N LYS A 38 3.63 24.34 -18.42
CA LYS A 38 4.07 25.53 -19.14
C LYS A 38 4.22 25.22 -20.63
N ARG A 39 3.64 26.09 -21.47
CA ARG A 39 3.86 26.05 -22.90
C ARG A 39 5.09 26.88 -23.24
N VAL A 40 6.09 26.25 -23.83
CA VAL A 40 7.34 26.88 -24.28
C VAL A 40 7.38 26.81 -25.80
N LYS A 41 7.68 27.94 -26.43
CA LYS A 41 7.99 27.96 -27.86
C LYS A 41 9.48 27.71 -28.02
N THR A 42 9.85 26.72 -28.82
CA THR A 42 11.23 26.43 -29.16
C THR A 42 11.38 26.32 -30.68
N GLN A 43 12.55 26.64 -31.17
CA GLN A 43 12.88 26.48 -32.59
C GLN A 43 13.54 25.10 -32.77
N MET A 44 12.99 24.32 -33.69
CA MET A 44 13.56 23.04 -34.14
C MET A 44 13.81 23.12 -35.64
N GLY A 45 15.08 23.34 -36.02
CA GLY A 45 15.42 23.68 -37.41
C GLY A 45 14.75 24.98 -37.84
N ASP A 46 14.05 24.98 -38.95
CA ASP A 46 13.34 26.15 -39.48
C ASP A 46 11.90 26.30 -38.97
N SER A 47 11.46 25.43 -38.04
CA SER A 47 10.10 25.42 -37.54
C SER A 47 10.02 25.81 -36.05
N ILE A 48 8.99 26.59 -35.69
CA ILE A 48 8.67 26.91 -34.31
C ILE A 48 7.71 25.87 -33.78
N VAL A 49 8.16 25.12 -32.78
CA VAL A 49 7.37 24.08 -32.09
C VAL A 49 6.92 24.60 -30.74
N LYS A 50 5.64 24.33 -30.37
CA LYS A 50 5.11 24.60 -29.04
C LYS A 50 5.16 23.33 -28.24
N LEU A 51 6.02 23.29 -27.22
CA LEU A 51 6.14 22.17 -26.28
C LEU A 51 5.37 22.47 -24.99
N SER A 52 4.74 21.46 -24.43
CA SER A 52 4.15 21.52 -23.09
C SER A 52 5.05 20.80 -22.12
N ILE A 53 5.67 21.53 -21.21
CA ILE A 53 6.53 20.98 -20.16
C ILE A 53 5.71 20.91 -18.88
N THR A 54 5.58 19.73 -18.31
CA THR A 54 4.86 19.52 -17.05
C THR A 54 5.88 19.33 -15.93
N SER A 55 5.76 20.15 -14.87
CA SER A 55 6.55 20.07 -13.66
C SER A 55 5.66 19.81 -12.43
N GLU A 56 6.18 19.14 -11.42
CA GLU A 56 5.50 18.99 -10.15
C GLU A 56 5.73 20.25 -9.29
N THR A 57 4.69 20.64 -8.56
CA THR A 57 4.73 21.73 -7.59
C THR A 57 5.05 21.19 -6.20
N SER A 58 5.22 22.08 -5.20
CA SER A 58 5.35 21.69 -3.79
C SER A 58 4.01 21.38 -3.11
N ASP A 59 2.89 21.61 -3.80
CA ASP A 59 1.55 21.43 -3.23
C ASP A 59 1.04 20.01 -3.44
N ILE A 60 0.47 19.42 -2.40
CA ILE A 60 -0.18 18.12 -2.47
C ILE A 60 -1.51 18.21 -3.21
N ASP A 61 -1.74 17.29 -4.14
CA ASP A 61 -3.02 17.08 -4.79
C ASP A 61 -3.92 16.21 -3.91
N THR A 62 -4.71 16.86 -3.07
CA THR A 62 -5.63 16.22 -2.13
C THR A 62 -6.63 15.28 -2.82
N ARG A 63 -7.07 15.60 -4.03
CA ARG A 63 -8.00 14.76 -4.79
C ARG A 63 -7.33 13.44 -5.19
N LYS A 64 -6.13 13.52 -5.73
CA LYS A 64 -5.36 12.35 -6.15
C LYS A 64 -4.97 11.48 -4.96
N VAL A 65 -4.52 12.09 -3.85
CA VAL A 65 -4.26 11.38 -2.58
C VAL A 65 -5.48 10.59 -2.14
N ASN A 66 -6.65 11.24 -2.08
CA ASN A 66 -7.88 10.62 -1.62
C ASN A 66 -8.38 9.47 -2.53
N GLN A 67 -8.10 9.54 -3.83
CA GLN A 67 -8.43 8.46 -4.77
C GLN A 67 -7.47 7.27 -4.65
N SER A 68 -6.20 7.54 -4.36
CA SER A 68 -5.13 6.53 -4.42
C SER A 68 -4.83 5.84 -3.08
N VAL A 69 -5.18 6.46 -1.93
CA VAL A 69 -4.80 5.92 -0.61
C VAL A 69 -5.32 4.52 -0.36
N CYS A 70 -6.59 4.24 -0.69
CA CYS A 70 -7.18 2.92 -0.45
C CYS A 70 -6.51 1.81 -1.26
N PRO A 71 -6.40 1.92 -2.59
CA PRO A 71 -5.71 0.88 -3.37
C PRO A 71 -4.23 0.75 -2.96
N ASN A 72 -3.50 1.86 -2.75
CA ASN A 72 -2.09 1.78 -2.37
C ASN A 72 -1.89 1.12 -1.00
N PHE A 73 -2.75 1.40 -0.03
CA PHE A 73 -2.69 0.75 1.28
C PHE A 73 -2.91 -0.76 1.15
N ILE A 74 -3.95 -1.20 0.44
CA ILE A 74 -4.24 -2.62 0.23
C ILE A 74 -3.09 -3.30 -0.53
N HIS A 75 -2.62 -2.72 -1.64
CA HIS A 75 -1.50 -3.28 -2.41
C HIS A 75 -0.20 -3.38 -1.58
N SER A 76 0.00 -2.49 -0.61
CA SER A 76 1.15 -2.60 0.30
C SER A 76 1.05 -3.80 1.26
N LEU A 77 -0.16 -4.17 1.66
CA LEU A 77 -0.40 -5.37 2.45
C LEU A 77 -0.23 -6.64 1.62
N ASP A 78 -0.74 -6.63 0.39
CA ASP A 78 -0.59 -7.75 -0.55
C ASP A 78 0.90 -7.99 -0.87
N ALA A 79 1.65 -6.93 -1.15
CA ALA A 79 3.09 -7.02 -1.38
C ALA A 79 3.84 -7.56 -0.15
N SER A 80 3.44 -7.15 1.06
CA SER A 80 4.02 -7.67 2.30
C SER A 80 3.70 -9.17 2.48
N CYS A 81 2.47 -9.58 2.16
CA CYS A 81 2.06 -10.97 2.21
C CYS A 81 2.89 -11.82 1.23
N LEU A 82 3.06 -11.34 0.00
CA LEU A 82 3.87 -12.01 -1.02
C LEU A 82 5.32 -12.20 -0.55
N GLN A 83 5.97 -11.13 -0.08
CA GLN A 83 7.35 -11.18 0.38
C GLN A 83 7.53 -12.16 1.55
N LEU A 84 6.63 -12.11 2.54
CA LEU A 84 6.68 -12.99 3.70
C LEU A 84 6.41 -14.45 3.30
N ALA A 85 5.48 -14.69 2.37
CA ALA A 85 5.18 -16.03 1.86
C ALA A 85 6.40 -16.65 1.16
N VAL A 86 7.13 -15.88 0.36
CA VAL A 86 8.36 -16.32 -0.29
C VAL A 86 9.43 -16.71 0.73
N VAL A 87 9.67 -15.85 1.72
CA VAL A 87 10.65 -16.13 2.79
C VAL A 87 10.30 -17.42 3.55
N LYS A 88 9.02 -17.58 3.90
CA LYS A 88 8.55 -18.80 4.59
C LYS A 88 8.63 -20.05 3.70
N ALA A 89 8.26 -19.93 2.43
CA ALA A 89 8.33 -21.04 1.48
C ALA A 89 9.79 -21.46 1.23
N TYR A 90 10.70 -20.50 1.09
CA TYR A 90 12.12 -20.77 0.98
C TYR A 90 12.67 -21.52 2.20
N ALA A 91 12.26 -21.14 3.40
CA ALA A 91 12.61 -21.86 4.64
C ALA A 91 12.05 -23.29 4.70
N LEU A 92 11.00 -23.61 3.91
CA LEU A 92 10.45 -24.95 3.76
C LEU A 92 11.07 -25.75 2.59
N GLY A 93 12.12 -25.21 1.97
CA GLY A 93 12.86 -25.85 0.87
C GLY A 93 12.31 -25.57 -0.53
N VAL A 94 11.39 -24.62 -0.69
CA VAL A 94 10.92 -24.18 -2.01
C VAL A 94 11.93 -23.17 -2.57
N ASP A 95 12.49 -23.43 -3.73
CA ASP A 95 13.51 -22.59 -4.38
C ASP A 95 13.11 -22.06 -5.76
N ASN A 96 11.98 -22.56 -6.31
CA ASN A 96 11.46 -22.14 -7.61
C ASN A 96 10.12 -21.42 -7.45
N PHE A 97 10.08 -20.15 -7.85
CA PHE A 97 8.91 -19.29 -7.69
C PHE A 97 8.47 -18.68 -9.02
N SER A 98 7.17 -18.67 -9.26
CA SER A 98 6.51 -17.84 -10.28
C SER A 98 5.46 -17.00 -9.60
N LEU A 99 5.71 -15.69 -9.49
CA LEU A 99 4.90 -14.78 -8.70
C LEU A 99 4.37 -13.67 -9.59
N ILE A 100 3.05 -13.54 -9.66
CA ILE A 100 2.38 -12.46 -10.39
C ILE A 100 1.29 -11.91 -9.49
N HIS A 101 1.54 -10.76 -8.86
CA HIS A 101 0.62 -10.12 -7.91
C HIS A 101 0.20 -11.06 -6.76
N ASP A 102 -1.04 -11.53 -6.80
CA ASP A 102 -1.67 -12.45 -5.83
C ASP A 102 -1.62 -13.92 -6.26
N SER A 103 -1.01 -14.21 -7.41
CA SER A 103 -0.83 -15.57 -7.93
C SER A 103 0.53 -16.12 -7.54
N PHE A 104 0.52 -17.27 -6.89
CA PHE A 104 1.71 -17.95 -6.38
C PHE A 104 1.89 -19.29 -7.08
N GLY A 105 2.96 -19.41 -7.87
CA GLY A 105 3.33 -20.64 -8.55
C GLY A 105 4.65 -21.20 -8.03
N THR A 106 4.77 -22.52 -8.04
CA THR A 106 5.98 -23.27 -7.74
C THR A 106 5.95 -24.61 -8.48
N LEU A 107 7.01 -25.42 -8.37
CA LEU A 107 7.00 -26.78 -8.90
C LEU A 107 5.96 -27.65 -8.18
N ALA A 108 5.38 -28.62 -8.92
CA ALA A 108 4.30 -29.45 -8.41
C ALA A 108 4.62 -30.17 -7.06
N PRO A 109 5.83 -30.69 -6.81
CA PRO A 109 6.18 -31.29 -5.52
C PRO A 109 6.09 -30.31 -4.34
N ASP A 110 6.37 -29.02 -4.59
CA ASP A 110 6.49 -27.98 -3.57
C ASP A 110 5.17 -27.23 -3.30
N SER A 111 4.13 -27.53 -4.06
CA SER A 111 2.84 -26.83 -3.99
C SER A 111 2.21 -26.84 -2.58
N LYS A 112 2.37 -27.94 -1.83
CA LYS A 112 1.89 -28.05 -0.44
C LYS A 112 2.65 -27.13 0.51
N ASN A 113 3.98 -27.04 0.37
CA ASN A 113 4.82 -26.16 1.16
C ASN A 113 4.51 -24.70 0.86
N MET A 114 4.34 -24.37 -0.41
CA MET A 114 3.93 -23.01 -0.82
C MET A 114 2.56 -22.62 -0.25
N ALA A 115 1.57 -23.50 -0.36
CA ALA A 115 0.24 -23.26 0.18
C ALA A 115 0.24 -23.10 1.71
N LYS A 116 1.10 -23.85 2.42
CA LYS A 116 1.30 -23.70 3.87
C LYS A 116 1.94 -22.35 4.21
N ALA A 117 3.03 -22.01 3.53
CA ALA A 117 3.75 -20.75 3.74
C ALA A 117 2.86 -19.53 3.51
N LEU A 118 2.01 -19.56 2.47
CA LEU A 118 1.07 -18.47 2.17
C LEU A 118 0.05 -18.26 3.28
N ARG A 119 -0.55 -19.34 3.81
CA ARG A 119 -1.49 -19.25 4.94
C ARG A 119 -0.84 -18.70 6.21
N GLU A 120 0.37 -19.15 6.51
CA GLU A 120 1.13 -18.67 7.65
C GLU A 120 1.51 -17.20 7.52
N ALA A 121 1.94 -16.76 6.33
CA ALA A 121 2.28 -15.39 6.05
C ALA A 121 1.06 -14.47 6.21
N PHE A 122 -0.07 -14.87 5.65
CA PHE A 122 -1.33 -14.13 5.79
C PHE A 122 -1.73 -13.98 7.26
N CYS A 123 -1.76 -15.08 8.01
CA CYS A 123 -2.12 -15.03 9.43
C CYS A 123 -1.19 -14.10 10.21
N GLU A 124 0.14 -14.19 10.01
CA GLU A 124 1.12 -13.38 10.72
C GLU A 124 0.95 -11.88 10.47
N ILE A 125 0.61 -11.48 9.23
CA ILE A 125 0.38 -10.07 8.92
C ILE A 125 -0.90 -9.56 9.59
N TYR A 126 -1.99 -10.34 9.54
CA TYR A 126 -3.30 -9.89 10.00
C TYR A 126 -3.57 -10.20 11.49
N GLU A 127 -2.71 -10.95 12.17
CA GLU A 127 -2.68 -11.02 13.64
C GLU A 127 -2.40 -9.64 14.25
N LYS A 128 -1.53 -8.85 13.60
CA LYS A 128 -1.28 -7.45 13.97
C LYS A 128 -2.46 -6.57 13.55
N ASP A 129 -2.70 -5.50 14.30
CA ASP A 129 -3.68 -4.52 13.90
C ASP A 129 -3.06 -3.49 12.94
N VAL A 130 -2.93 -3.89 11.67
CA VAL A 130 -2.28 -3.09 10.63
C VAL A 130 -2.99 -1.73 10.40
N LEU A 131 -4.33 -1.69 10.60
CA LEU A 131 -5.08 -0.45 10.43
C LEU A 131 -4.87 0.50 11.62
N ALA A 132 -4.81 -0.02 12.84
CA ALA A 132 -4.52 0.78 14.02
C ALA A 132 -3.09 1.35 13.98
N ASN A 133 -2.11 0.53 13.58
CA ASN A 133 -0.72 0.96 13.42
C ASN A 133 -0.62 2.10 12.39
N TRP A 134 -1.23 1.92 11.23
CA TRP A 134 -1.32 2.97 10.21
C TRP A 134 -1.96 4.26 10.76
N ALA A 135 -3.05 4.13 11.51
CA ALA A 135 -3.74 5.29 12.09
C ALA A 135 -2.87 6.04 13.11
N ILE A 136 -2.05 5.32 13.90
CA ILE A 136 -1.11 5.91 14.84
C ILE A 136 -0.05 6.74 14.09
N GLU A 137 0.56 6.17 13.04
CA GLU A 137 1.54 6.86 12.21
C GLU A 137 0.95 8.14 11.60
N MET A 138 -0.25 8.05 11.00
CA MET A 138 -0.94 9.21 10.44
C MET A 138 -1.24 10.28 11.48
N LYS A 139 -1.68 9.88 12.67
CA LYS A 139 -2.00 10.82 13.74
C LYS A 139 -0.77 11.57 14.26
N GLN A 140 0.39 10.90 14.29
CA GLN A 140 1.66 11.53 14.69
C GLN A 140 2.14 12.61 13.71
N MET A 141 1.78 12.50 12.44
CA MET A 141 2.14 13.49 11.41
C MET A 141 1.32 14.78 11.52
N LEU A 142 0.13 14.72 12.13
CA LEU A 142 -0.82 15.82 12.18
C LEU A 142 -0.51 16.84 13.29
N SER A 143 -0.80 18.11 13.02
CA SER A 143 -0.82 19.15 14.05
C SER A 143 -1.84 18.84 15.15
N VAL A 144 -1.63 19.38 16.36
CA VAL A 144 -2.53 19.20 17.52
C VAL A 144 -3.99 19.56 17.20
N LYS A 145 -4.19 20.56 16.33
CA LYS A 145 -5.52 20.98 15.88
C LYS A 145 -6.24 19.88 15.09
N ASN A 146 -5.55 19.23 14.18
CA ASN A 146 -6.13 18.21 13.32
C ASN A 146 -6.14 16.82 13.98
N GLN A 147 -5.26 16.55 14.95
CA GLN A 147 -5.37 15.36 15.81
C GLN A 147 -6.70 15.27 16.54
N LYS A 148 -7.30 16.42 16.96
CA LYS A 148 -8.63 16.46 17.59
C LYS A 148 -9.77 16.10 16.62
N LYS A 149 -9.54 16.23 15.32
CA LYS A 149 -10.52 15.90 14.27
C LYS A 149 -10.32 14.50 13.71
N PHE A 150 -9.37 13.74 14.26
CA PHE A 150 -9.05 12.41 13.75
C PHE A 150 -10.25 11.48 13.89
N PRO A 151 -10.68 10.81 12.82
CA PRO A 151 -11.86 9.94 12.85
C PRO A 151 -11.61 8.71 13.73
N GLN A 152 -12.67 8.15 14.27
CA GLN A 152 -12.59 6.93 15.06
C GLN A 152 -12.16 5.75 14.16
N ILE A 153 -11.21 4.96 14.67
CA ILE A 153 -10.73 3.76 13.97
C ILE A 153 -11.90 2.76 13.92
N PRO A 154 -12.20 2.18 12.75
CA PRO A 154 -13.23 1.15 12.62
C PRO A 154 -12.92 -0.06 13.50
N ALA A 155 -13.95 -0.67 14.06
CA ALA A 155 -13.79 -1.89 14.82
C ALA A 155 -13.25 -3.02 13.92
N LYS A 156 -12.34 -3.82 14.44
CA LYS A 156 -11.81 -5.02 13.76
C LYS A 156 -12.93 -6.06 13.62
N GLY A 157 -12.93 -6.79 12.51
CA GLY A 157 -13.85 -7.92 12.32
C GLY A 157 -13.53 -9.07 13.29
N ASN A 158 -14.44 -10.02 13.35
CA ASN A 158 -14.39 -11.19 14.24
C ASN A 158 -13.92 -12.49 13.54
N LEU A 159 -13.24 -12.37 12.41
CA LEU A 159 -12.69 -13.53 11.70
C LEU A 159 -11.64 -14.22 12.55
N ASP A 160 -11.84 -15.51 12.78
CA ASP A 160 -10.86 -16.37 13.43
C ASP A 160 -9.78 -16.80 12.42
N LEU A 161 -8.60 -16.21 12.52
CA LEU A 161 -7.47 -16.48 11.63
C LEU A 161 -6.97 -17.91 11.72
N SER A 162 -7.21 -18.63 12.84
CA SER A 162 -6.78 -20.02 12.97
C SER A 162 -7.47 -20.94 11.98
N LYS A 163 -8.71 -20.62 11.59
CA LYS A 163 -9.48 -21.37 10.59
C LYS A 163 -8.87 -21.30 9.20
N ILE A 164 -8.12 -20.23 8.90
CA ILE A 164 -7.44 -20.07 7.60
C ILE A 164 -6.37 -21.14 7.44
N LYS A 165 -5.63 -21.45 8.50
CA LYS A 165 -4.56 -22.47 8.46
C LYS A 165 -5.12 -23.88 8.15
N GLN A 166 -6.38 -24.13 8.48
CA GLN A 166 -7.05 -25.42 8.31
C GLN A 166 -7.95 -25.48 7.07
N SER A 167 -8.17 -24.35 6.41
CA SER A 167 -9.07 -24.27 5.25
C SER A 167 -8.49 -25.06 4.05
N THR A 168 -9.34 -25.82 3.38
CA THR A 168 -8.99 -26.53 2.13
C THR A 168 -8.77 -25.52 0.99
N PHE A 169 -9.57 -24.45 0.95
CA PHE A 169 -9.48 -23.38 -0.05
C PHE A 169 -9.13 -22.07 0.65
N PHE A 170 -8.05 -21.42 0.18
CA PHE A 170 -7.60 -20.15 0.74
C PHE A 170 -7.46 -19.07 -0.34
N CYS A 171 -6.88 -19.39 -1.48
CA CYS A 171 -6.83 -18.56 -2.68
C CYS A 171 -7.39 -19.37 -3.85
N ILE A 172 -8.27 -18.77 -4.63
CA ILE A 172 -8.86 -19.34 -5.83
C ILE A 172 -8.39 -18.50 -7.02
#